data_9f0bb28bdb52d410a5eab0bb8fb3e427
#
_entry.id   9f0bb28bdb52d410a5eab0bb8fb3e427
#
_cell.length_a   1.000
_cell.length_b   1.000
_cell.length_c   1.000
_cell.angle_alpha   90.00
_cell.angle_beta   90.00
_cell.angle_gamma   90.00
#
_symmetry.space_group_name_H-M   'P 1'
#
loop_
_entity.id
_entity.type
_entity.pdbx_description
1 polymer ?
#
loop_
_entity_poly.entity_id
_entity_poly.type
_entity_poly.pdbx_seq_one_letter_code
_entity_poly.pdbx_strand_id
1 'polypeptide(L)'
;MGELPKDVEYLGKKWELVDDNKKFRFTCDQCGKCCKKVEVMINPYDIARISDYLKINSAEFVNTYCKIHIGDSSKLPVLTLKTDPICNFNKGGLCMIYDARPAICRSFPVGRAQVYDKKTGEVNVKWMLNDNCSSIPLHQQKEWTIKEWIEDQ
;
A
#
# COMPACT_ATOMS: atom_id res chain seq x y z
N MET A 1 -27.05 8.97 10.83
CA MET A 1 -25.82 8.57 10.11
C MET A 1 -24.79 9.67 10.33
N GLY A 2 -23.71 9.40 11.08
CA GLY A 2 -22.61 10.36 11.16
C GLY A 2 -21.89 10.40 9.82
N GLU A 3 -21.72 11.60 9.25
CA GLU A 3 -20.89 11.73 8.04
C GLU A 3 -19.50 11.21 8.34
N LEU A 4 -18.99 10.32 7.45
CA LEU A 4 -17.60 9.89 7.50
C LEU A 4 -16.70 11.10 7.22
N PRO A 5 -15.53 11.21 7.87
CA PRO A 5 -14.59 12.27 7.55
C PRO A 5 -14.22 12.21 6.07
N LYS A 6 -14.01 13.37 5.44
CA LYS A 6 -13.58 13.42 4.03
C LYS A 6 -12.14 12.93 3.83
N ASP A 7 -11.33 13.07 4.87
CA ASP A 7 -9.92 12.75 4.87
C ASP A 7 -9.53 11.97 6.13
N VAL A 8 -8.49 11.17 6.02
CA VAL A 8 -7.84 10.50 7.15
C VAL A 8 -6.34 10.76 7.10
N GLU A 9 -5.71 10.89 8.26
CA GLU A 9 -4.26 10.94 8.36
C GLU A 9 -3.73 9.53 8.68
N TYR A 10 -2.84 9.03 7.84
CA TYR A 10 -2.21 7.74 8.03
C TYR A 10 -0.72 7.81 7.66
N LEU A 11 0.15 7.39 8.58
CA LEU A 11 1.60 7.47 8.46
C LEU A 11 2.12 8.88 8.13
N GLY A 12 1.53 9.91 8.76
CA GLY A 12 1.91 11.31 8.55
C GLY A 12 1.55 11.87 7.17
N LYS A 13 0.67 11.18 6.45
CA LYS A 13 0.17 11.61 5.14
C LYS A 13 -1.35 11.75 5.19
N LYS A 14 -1.83 12.78 4.50
CA LYS A 14 -3.26 12.98 4.31
C LYS A 14 -3.75 12.12 3.15
N TRP A 15 -4.87 11.41 3.37
CA TRP A 15 -5.53 10.56 2.39
C TRP A 15 -6.98 11.01 2.23
N GLU A 16 -7.43 11.20 1.00
CA GLU A 16 -8.84 11.48 0.69
C GLU A 16 -9.63 10.17 0.73
N LEU A 17 -10.77 10.13 1.45
CA LEU A 17 -11.71 9.01 1.39
C LEU A 17 -12.58 9.15 0.12
N VAL A 18 -12.57 8.13 -0.70
CA VAL A 18 -13.18 8.15 -2.03
C VAL A 18 -14.03 6.91 -2.30
N ASP A 19 -14.88 6.98 -3.31
CA ASP A 19 -15.65 5.85 -3.84
C ASP A 19 -15.00 5.21 -5.09
N ASP A 20 -15.58 4.13 -5.60
CA ASP A 20 -15.08 3.36 -6.73
C ASP A 20 -14.97 4.14 -8.04
N ASN A 21 -15.77 5.19 -8.20
CA ASN A 21 -15.86 5.99 -9.43
C ASN A 21 -14.96 7.23 -9.41
N LYS A 22 -14.30 7.50 -8.28
CA LYS A 22 -13.37 8.64 -8.19
C LYS A 22 -12.28 8.50 -9.24
N LYS A 23 -12.14 9.55 -10.06
CA LYS A 23 -11.08 9.66 -11.06
C LYS A 23 -9.83 10.26 -10.45
N PHE A 24 -8.68 9.74 -10.86
CA PHE A 24 -7.36 10.26 -10.52
C PHE A 24 -6.36 9.99 -11.65
N ARG A 25 -5.21 10.64 -11.60
CA ARG A 25 -4.15 10.43 -12.58
C ARG A 25 -2.93 9.84 -11.91
N PHE A 26 -2.43 8.74 -12.46
CA PHE A 26 -1.25 8.10 -11.93
C PHE A 26 -0.56 7.23 -12.99
N THR A 27 0.77 7.33 -13.03
CA THR A 27 1.65 6.41 -13.73
C THR A 27 2.91 6.22 -12.89
N CYS A 28 3.25 4.97 -12.59
CA CYS A 28 4.45 4.67 -11.83
C CYS A 28 5.68 4.72 -12.74
N ASP A 29 6.63 5.60 -12.43
CA ASP A 29 7.93 5.71 -13.09
C ASP A 29 9.06 4.99 -12.33
N GLN A 30 8.70 4.17 -11.35
CA GLN A 30 9.64 3.40 -10.52
C GLN A 30 10.69 4.24 -9.77
N CYS A 31 10.41 5.50 -9.49
CA CYS A 31 11.36 6.44 -8.88
C CYS A 31 11.79 6.12 -7.44
N GLY A 32 11.18 5.13 -6.79
CA GLY A 32 11.52 4.69 -5.43
C GLY A 32 11.15 5.68 -4.31
N LYS A 33 10.48 6.78 -4.59
CA LYS A 33 10.07 7.75 -3.55
C LYS A 33 9.13 7.15 -2.51
N CYS A 34 8.22 6.25 -2.95
CA CYS A 34 7.30 5.53 -2.07
C CYS A 34 7.98 4.44 -1.22
N CYS A 35 9.27 4.13 -1.46
CA CYS A 35 10.03 3.12 -0.70
C CYS A 35 10.69 3.66 0.57
N LYS A 36 10.56 4.96 0.85
CA LYS A 36 11.23 5.62 1.97
C LYS A 36 10.26 5.82 3.14
N LYS A 37 10.68 5.36 4.34
CA LYS A 37 9.93 5.56 5.59
C LYS A 37 8.46 5.16 5.48
N VAL A 38 8.19 4.00 4.90
CA VAL A 38 6.84 3.43 4.77
C VAL A 38 6.73 2.16 5.58
N GLU A 39 5.55 1.87 6.05
CA GLU A 39 5.22 0.59 6.63
C GLU A 39 4.54 -0.27 5.57
N VAL A 40 5.20 -1.34 5.16
CA VAL A 40 4.70 -2.27 4.12
C VAL A 40 4.26 -3.55 4.80
N MET A 41 2.98 -3.66 5.08
CA MET A 41 2.38 -4.89 5.61
C MET A 41 2.42 -5.98 4.55
N ILE A 42 2.74 -7.19 4.99
CA ILE A 42 2.89 -8.37 4.15
C ILE A 42 1.84 -9.41 4.56
N ASN A 43 1.10 -9.89 3.60
CA ASN A 43 0.17 -11.00 3.77
C ASN A 43 0.78 -12.34 3.31
N PRO A 44 0.19 -13.49 3.63
CA PRO A 44 0.73 -14.80 3.24
C PRO A 44 0.88 -15.00 1.73
N TYR A 45 0.01 -14.40 0.92
CA TYR A 45 0.11 -14.45 -0.54
C TYR A 45 1.30 -13.66 -1.06
N ASP A 46 1.57 -12.48 -0.48
CA ASP A 46 2.77 -11.71 -0.80
C ASP A 46 4.05 -12.48 -0.46
N ILE A 47 4.07 -13.17 0.70
CA ILE A 47 5.21 -14.02 1.09
C ILE A 47 5.46 -15.08 0.04
N ALA A 48 4.42 -15.82 -0.36
CA ALA A 48 4.55 -16.88 -1.36
C ALA A 48 5.07 -16.36 -2.71
N ARG A 49 4.48 -15.26 -3.21
CA ARG A 49 4.87 -14.65 -4.50
C ARG A 49 6.30 -14.14 -4.50
N ILE A 50 6.68 -13.39 -3.47
CA ILE A 50 8.02 -12.79 -3.40
C ILE A 50 9.08 -13.87 -3.18
N SER A 51 8.79 -14.86 -2.35
CA SER A 51 9.71 -16.00 -2.12
C SER A 51 9.96 -16.77 -3.41
N ASP A 52 8.89 -17.07 -4.17
CA ASP A 52 9.04 -17.72 -5.47
C ASP A 52 9.82 -16.86 -6.48
N TYR A 53 9.54 -15.56 -6.53
CA TYR A 53 10.28 -14.62 -7.40
C TYR A 53 11.77 -14.58 -7.08
N LEU A 54 12.13 -14.56 -5.77
CA LEU A 54 13.51 -14.54 -5.30
C LEU A 54 14.19 -15.93 -5.30
N LYS A 55 13.42 -17.01 -5.56
CA LYS A 55 13.89 -18.40 -5.50
C LYS A 55 14.45 -18.79 -4.14
N ILE A 56 13.82 -18.32 -3.06
CA ILE A 56 14.11 -18.65 -1.67
C ILE A 56 12.86 -19.23 -1.00
N ASN A 57 13.01 -19.93 0.13
CA ASN A 57 11.85 -20.39 0.87
C ASN A 57 11.23 -19.28 1.71
N SER A 58 9.94 -19.45 2.09
CA SER A 58 9.19 -18.44 2.84
C SER A 58 9.77 -18.10 4.20
N ALA A 59 10.36 -19.08 4.90
CA ALA A 59 11.01 -18.84 6.19
C ALA A 59 12.25 -17.95 6.02
N GLU A 60 13.05 -18.23 5.01
CA GLU A 60 14.22 -17.40 4.68
C GLU A 60 13.81 -15.97 4.31
N PHE A 61 12.75 -15.83 3.51
CA PHE A 61 12.20 -14.51 3.15
C PHE A 61 11.77 -13.73 4.41
N VAL A 62 10.99 -14.36 5.29
CA VAL A 62 10.50 -13.70 6.51
C VAL A 62 11.66 -13.30 7.41
N ASN A 63 12.61 -14.18 7.66
CA ASN A 63 13.75 -13.90 8.55
C ASN A 63 14.65 -12.79 8.00
N THR A 64 14.88 -12.77 6.69
CA THR A 64 15.81 -11.84 6.05
C THR A 64 15.18 -10.46 5.84
N TYR A 65 13.95 -10.41 5.29
CA TYR A 65 13.37 -9.18 4.77
C TYR A 65 12.23 -8.60 5.61
N CYS A 66 11.71 -9.37 6.57
CA CYS A 66 10.58 -8.92 7.37
C CYS A 66 10.95 -8.67 8.83
N LYS A 67 10.08 -7.90 9.50
CA LYS A 67 10.02 -7.75 10.95
C LYS A 67 8.60 -8.00 11.42
N ILE A 68 8.48 -8.49 12.66
CA ILE A 68 7.19 -8.75 13.32
C ILE A 68 7.05 -7.76 14.46
N HIS A 69 5.88 -7.17 14.60
CA HIS A 69 5.50 -6.36 15.76
C HIS A 69 4.04 -6.63 16.12
N ILE A 70 3.63 -6.21 17.30
CA ILE A 70 2.23 -6.27 17.71
C ILE A 70 1.55 -4.98 17.28
N GLY A 71 0.49 -5.10 16.49
CA GLY A 71 -0.29 -3.95 16.03
C GLY A 71 -0.97 -3.24 17.19
N ASP A 72 -0.84 -1.92 17.26
CA ASP A 72 -1.34 -1.11 18.39
C ASP A 72 -2.85 -1.27 18.61
N SER A 73 -3.62 -1.27 17.53
CA SER A 73 -5.08 -1.38 17.59
C SER A 73 -5.58 -2.81 17.62
N SER A 74 -5.00 -3.69 16.79
CA SER A 74 -5.46 -5.07 16.64
C SER A 74 -4.98 -5.98 17.76
N LYS A 75 -3.85 -5.64 18.42
CA LYS A 75 -3.13 -6.49 19.38
C LYS A 75 -2.70 -7.84 18.81
N LEU A 76 -2.70 -7.96 17.48
CA LEU A 76 -2.26 -9.15 16.74
C LEU A 76 -0.86 -8.97 16.17
N PRO A 77 -0.11 -10.06 15.94
CA PRO A 77 1.16 -10.00 15.22
C PRO A 77 0.95 -9.45 13.80
N VAL A 78 1.74 -8.46 13.43
CA VAL A 78 1.77 -7.86 12.09
C VAL A 78 3.14 -8.07 11.51
N LEU A 79 3.18 -8.58 10.28
CA LEU A 79 4.39 -8.77 9.51
C LEU A 79 4.57 -7.61 8.54
N THR A 80 5.74 -6.97 8.58
CA THR A 80 6.08 -5.85 7.68
C THR A 80 7.44 -6.04 7.06
N LEU A 81 7.67 -5.48 5.89
CA LEU A 81 9.02 -5.42 5.30
C LEU A 81 9.93 -4.51 6.13
N LYS A 82 11.23 -4.81 6.10
CA LYS A 82 12.28 -3.93 6.63
C LYS A 82 12.46 -2.76 5.66
N THR A 83 12.02 -1.57 6.07
CA THR A 83 11.95 -0.36 5.23
C THR A 83 12.67 0.84 5.84
N ASP A 84 13.47 0.66 6.88
CA ASP A 84 14.15 1.75 7.57
C ASP A 84 15.67 1.70 7.30
N PRO A 85 16.27 2.77 6.79
CA PRO A 85 15.67 4.05 6.33
C PRO A 85 14.97 3.97 4.96
N ILE A 86 15.19 2.90 4.21
CA ILE A 86 14.62 2.63 2.90
C ILE A 86 14.33 1.13 2.75
N CYS A 87 13.32 0.78 1.93
CA CYS A 87 12.98 -0.61 1.65
C CYS A 87 14.21 -1.41 1.16
N ASN A 88 14.42 -2.60 1.74
CA ASN A 88 15.54 -3.48 1.39
C ASN A 88 15.58 -3.88 -0.10
N PHE A 89 14.43 -3.83 -0.79
CA PHE A 89 14.32 -4.09 -2.21
C PHE A 89 14.56 -2.87 -3.10
N ASN A 90 14.78 -1.68 -2.52
CA ASN A 90 15.15 -0.51 -3.29
C ASN A 90 16.67 -0.50 -3.51
N LYS A 91 17.09 -0.62 -4.74
CA LYS A 91 18.51 -0.52 -5.17
C LYS A 91 18.67 0.61 -6.17
N GLY A 92 19.33 1.68 -5.73
CA GLY A 92 19.56 2.84 -6.61
C GLY A 92 18.28 3.56 -7.08
N GLY A 93 17.20 3.48 -6.31
CA GLY A 93 15.90 4.04 -6.69
C GLY A 93 14.95 3.03 -7.34
N LEU A 94 15.45 1.89 -7.84
CA LEU A 94 14.64 0.86 -8.49
C LEU A 94 14.21 -0.24 -7.53
N CYS A 95 12.99 -0.75 -7.70
CA CYS A 95 12.48 -1.89 -6.94
C CYS A 95 12.93 -3.21 -7.58
N MET A 96 13.76 -3.98 -6.87
CA MET A 96 14.27 -5.28 -7.37
C MET A 96 13.18 -6.34 -7.55
N ILE A 97 12.08 -6.21 -6.84
CA ILE A 97 10.92 -7.12 -6.91
C ILE A 97 9.71 -6.44 -7.55
N TYR A 98 9.93 -5.55 -8.54
CA TYR A 98 8.86 -4.73 -9.10
C TYR A 98 7.65 -5.55 -9.56
N ASP A 99 7.86 -6.65 -10.26
CA ASP A 99 6.80 -7.53 -10.76
C ASP A 99 6.14 -8.39 -9.67
N ALA A 100 6.86 -8.62 -8.56
CA ALA A 100 6.37 -9.35 -7.41
C ALA A 100 6.04 -8.46 -6.20
N ARG A 101 5.89 -7.14 -6.41
CA ARG A 101 5.60 -6.19 -5.32
C ARG A 101 4.45 -6.64 -4.44
N PRO A 102 4.51 -6.42 -3.11
CA PRO A 102 3.39 -6.64 -2.21
C PRO A 102 2.11 -5.93 -2.68
N ALA A 103 0.97 -6.47 -2.33
CA ALA A 103 -0.34 -5.92 -2.70
C ALA A 103 -0.46 -4.43 -2.35
N ILE A 104 -0.02 -4.02 -1.17
CA ILE A 104 -0.03 -2.63 -0.72
C ILE A 104 0.86 -1.70 -1.60
N CYS A 105 1.97 -2.22 -2.14
CA CYS A 105 2.83 -1.47 -3.04
C CYS A 105 2.25 -1.39 -4.46
N ARG A 106 1.53 -2.43 -4.90
CA ARG A 106 0.88 -2.45 -6.21
C ARG A 106 -0.32 -1.52 -6.25
N SER A 107 -1.15 -1.53 -5.18
CA SER A 107 -2.33 -0.68 -5.11
C SER A 107 -2.02 0.81 -4.97
N PHE A 108 -0.80 1.21 -4.51
CA PHE A 108 -0.45 2.62 -4.40
C PHE A 108 -0.69 3.36 -5.75
N PRO A 109 -1.32 4.55 -5.74
CA PRO A 109 -1.61 5.46 -4.64
C PRO A 109 -2.95 5.22 -3.94
N VAL A 110 -3.63 4.11 -4.22
CA VAL A 110 -4.91 3.75 -3.61
C VAL A 110 -4.67 2.84 -2.42
N GLY A 111 -5.30 3.17 -1.29
CA GLY A 111 -5.37 2.34 -0.09
C GLY A 111 -6.80 1.91 0.20
N ARG A 112 -6.97 0.98 1.14
CA ARG A 112 -8.27 0.50 1.60
C ARG A 112 -8.45 0.83 3.08
N ALA A 113 -9.52 1.53 3.43
CA ALA A 113 -9.93 1.79 4.80
C ALA A 113 -11.17 0.96 5.16
N GLN A 114 -11.21 0.47 6.38
CA GLN A 114 -12.41 -0.09 6.98
C GLN A 114 -12.87 0.85 8.09
N VAL A 115 -14.09 1.33 7.99
CA VAL A 115 -14.71 2.21 8.98
C VAL A 115 -15.78 1.43 9.71
N TYR A 116 -15.56 1.21 11.00
CA TYR A 116 -16.51 0.53 11.87
C TYR A 116 -17.46 1.55 12.48
N ASP A 117 -18.75 1.41 12.22
CA ASP A 117 -19.79 2.19 12.89
C ASP A 117 -20.15 1.54 14.22
N LYS A 118 -19.76 2.19 15.31
CA LYS A 118 -20.01 1.70 16.68
C LYS A 118 -21.49 1.63 17.05
N LYS A 119 -22.37 2.39 16.35
CA LYS A 119 -23.80 2.43 16.66
C LYS A 119 -24.56 1.32 15.96
N THR A 120 -24.22 1.03 14.71
CA THR A 120 -24.90 0.01 13.89
C THR A 120 -24.19 -1.33 13.92
N GLY A 121 -22.92 -1.38 14.30
CA GLY A 121 -22.06 -2.56 14.21
C GLY A 121 -21.58 -2.86 12.77
N GLU A 122 -21.90 -1.99 11.82
CA GLU A 122 -21.55 -2.20 10.41
C GLU A 122 -20.10 -1.84 10.12
N VAL A 123 -19.50 -2.60 9.20
CA VAL A 123 -18.18 -2.31 8.64
C VAL A 123 -18.35 -1.77 7.23
N ASN A 124 -18.04 -0.49 7.06
CA ASN A 124 -18.03 0.15 5.75
C ASN A 124 -16.62 0.13 5.17
N VAL A 125 -16.48 -0.35 3.93
CA VAL A 125 -15.22 -0.27 3.19
C VAL A 125 -15.21 1.01 2.39
N LYS A 126 -14.11 1.76 2.49
CA LYS A 126 -13.83 2.95 1.69
C LYS A 126 -12.44 2.84 1.08
N TRP A 127 -12.26 3.48 -0.05
CA TRP A 127 -10.94 3.67 -0.62
C TRP A 127 -10.29 4.93 -0.07
N MET A 128 -8.98 4.92 -0.01
CA MET A 128 -8.16 6.08 0.34
C MET A 128 -7.27 6.41 -0.85
N LEU A 129 -7.25 7.66 -1.26
CA LEU A 129 -6.40 8.15 -2.35
C LEU A 129 -5.34 9.10 -1.80
N ASN A 130 -4.08 8.84 -2.19
CA ASN A 130 -2.96 9.76 -1.96
C ASN A 130 -2.35 10.15 -3.31
N ASP A 131 -2.71 11.32 -3.81
CA ASP A 131 -2.29 11.83 -5.12
C ASP A 131 -0.92 12.54 -5.11
N ASN A 132 -0.21 12.53 -3.97
CA ASN A 132 1.08 13.22 -3.81
C ASN A 132 2.27 12.54 -4.49
N CYS A 133 2.04 11.54 -5.35
CA CYS A 133 3.11 10.98 -6.18
C CYS A 133 3.26 11.79 -7.47
N SER A 134 4.24 12.69 -7.49
CA SER A 134 4.46 13.66 -8.57
C SER A 134 5.80 13.50 -9.28
N SER A 135 6.20 12.26 -9.57
CA SER A 135 7.43 12.03 -10.33
C SER A 135 7.27 12.29 -11.82
N ILE A 136 6.04 12.15 -12.34
CA ILE A 136 5.69 12.44 -13.73
C ILE A 136 4.67 13.60 -13.75
N PRO A 137 4.79 14.57 -14.68
CA PRO A 137 3.81 15.64 -14.83
C PRO A 137 2.39 15.11 -15.05
N LEU A 138 1.39 15.72 -14.42
CA LEU A 138 -0.01 15.25 -14.44
C LEU A 138 -0.56 15.01 -15.86
N HIS A 139 -0.21 15.86 -16.83
CA HIS A 139 -0.68 15.73 -18.21
C HIS A 139 -0.14 14.49 -18.95
N GLN A 140 0.94 13.89 -18.44
CA GLN A 140 1.54 12.67 -18.98
C GLN A 140 1.08 11.41 -18.24
N GLN A 141 0.32 11.56 -17.16
CA GLN A 141 -0.17 10.44 -16.37
C GLN A 141 -1.47 9.89 -16.96
N LYS A 142 -1.63 8.56 -16.92
CA LYS A 142 -2.86 7.89 -17.30
C LYS A 142 -3.97 8.22 -16.31
N GLU A 143 -5.18 8.48 -16.80
CA GLU A 143 -6.38 8.62 -15.98
C GLU A 143 -6.98 7.25 -15.68
N TRP A 144 -7.39 7.06 -14.44
CA TRP A 144 -8.00 5.87 -13.89
C TRP A 144 -9.23 6.24 -13.05
N THR A 145 -10.18 5.33 -12.95
CA THR A 145 -11.07 5.26 -11.80
C THR A 145 -10.44 4.36 -10.73
N ILE A 146 -10.89 4.48 -9.48
CA ILE A 146 -10.43 3.59 -8.39
C ILE A 146 -10.69 2.13 -8.75
N LYS A 147 -11.87 1.84 -9.29
CA LYS A 147 -12.26 0.49 -9.72
C LYS A 147 -11.30 -0.08 -10.77
N GLU A 148 -11.09 0.64 -11.87
CA GLU A 148 -10.17 0.22 -12.94
C GLU A 148 -8.75 -0.01 -12.43
N TRP A 149 -8.27 0.87 -11.55
CA TRP A 149 -6.94 0.74 -10.97
C TRP A 149 -6.79 -0.53 -10.13
N ILE A 150 -7.75 -0.84 -9.29
CA ILE A 150 -7.71 -2.03 -8.42
C ILE A 150 -7.85 -3.32 -9.23
N GLU A 151 -8.65 -3.32 -10.30
CA GLU A 151 -8.80 -4.46 -11.20
C GLU A 151 -7.54 -4.73 -12.03
N ASP A 152 -6.70 -3.71 -12.28
CA ASP A 152 -5.44 -3.82 -13.03
C ASP A 152 -4.28 -4.38 -12.17
N GLN A 153 -4.39 -4.41 -10.82
CA GLN A 153 -3.31 -4.82 -9.91
C GLN A 153 -3.30 -6.32 -9.62
#